data_8868a8f6cb2789d623932c86bc408b5a
#
_entry.id   8868a8f6cb2789d623932c86bc408b5a
#
_cell.length_a   1.000
_cell.length_b   1.000
_cell.length_c   1.000
_cell.angle_alpha   90.00
_cell.angle_beta   90.00
_cell.angle_gamma   90.00
#
_symmetry.space_group_name_H-M   'P 1'
#
loop_
_entity.id
_entity.type
_entity.pdbx_description
1 polymer ?
#
loop_
_entity_poly.entity_id
_entity_poly.type
_entity_poly.pdbx_seq_one_letter_code
_entity_poly.pdbx_strand_id
1 'polypeptide(L)'
;MKRRIVVKVGSNVLTRQDGKLDVTRMSALVDQIAWLRNQDIEVILVTSGAVACGRRELTVDHSLDSVEQRQLFSAVGQGKLIGLYYDLFREFGIHVGQVLTMKENFSAGEQYRNQRACMTVMLENDVLPIVNENDTVSVTELMFTDNDELSGLIAQMMKADSLILLSNIDGIYTGHPDDPSSELIKTVAPCTDLSKYIKTEKSAFGRGGMHSKYHTASNVQSAGIHVIIANGTRDDILIDLIEKPESTPHTEFLT
;
A
#
# COMPACT_ATOMS: atom_id res chain seq x y z
N MET A 1 -9.46 -22.30 -4.50
CA MET A 1 -9.37 -20.86 -4.84
C MET A 1 -7.90 -20.48 -4.83
N LYS A 2 -7.46 -19.61 -5.73
CA LYS A 2 -6.11 -19.04 -5.69
C LYS A 2 -5.95 -18.24 -4.40
N ARG A 3 -4.74 -18.26 -3.83
CA ARG A 3 -4.39 -17.38 -2.71
C ARG A 3 -4.41 -15.93 -3.19
N ARG A 4 -5.08 -15.04 -2.45
CA ARG A 4 -5.20 -13.62 -2.80
C ARG A 4 -4.45 -12.76 -1.80
N ILE A 5 -3.57 -11.91 -2.28
CA ILE A 5 -2.76 -11.01 -1.46
C ILE A 5 -3.00 -9.56 -1.88
N VAL A 6 -3.26 -8.69 -0.92
CA VAL A 6 -3.19 -7.24 -1.13
C VAL A 6 -1.80 -6.76 -0.71
N VAL A 7 -1.10 -6.13 -1.63
CA VAL A 7 0.21 -5.51 -1.37
C VAL A 7 0.05 -4.01 -1.37
N LYS A 8 0.35 -3.36 -0.26
CA LYS A 8 0.35 -1.90 -0.15
C LYS A 8 1.78 -1.37 -0.16
N VAL A 9 2.05 -0.43 -1.05
CA VAL A 9 3.35 0.24 -1.14
C VAL A 9 3.21 1.71 -0.73
N GLY A 10 3.87 2.08 0.37
CA GLY A 10 3.81 3.43 0.93
C GLY A 10 4.67 4.44 0.17
N SER A 11 4.36 5.74 0.33
CA SER A 11 5.13 6.83 -0.28
C SER A 11 6.61 6.79 0.10
N ASN A 12 6.94 6.48 1.36
CA ASN A 12 8.33 6.40 1.83
C ASN A 12 9.14 5.27 1.16
N VAL A 13 8.47 4.26 0.60
CA VAL A 13 9.11 3.18 -0.17
C VAL A 13 9.35 3.62 -1.62
N LEU A 14 8.40 4.37 -2.19
CA LEU A 14 8.41 4.78 -3.59
C LEU A 14 9.06 6.15 -3.84
N THR A 15 9.44 6.88 -2.79
CA THR A 15 9.96 8.26 -2.93
C THR A 15 11.38 8.33 -2.36
N ARG A 16 12.30 8.88 -3.15
CA ARG A 16 13.67 9.17 -2.74
C ARG A 16 13.71 10.34 -1.76
N GLN A 17 14.85 10.55 -1.12
CA GLN A 17 15.05 11.70 -0.21
C GLN A 17 14.84 13.07 -0.88
N ASP A 18 15.07 13.17 -2.20
CA ASP A 18 14.83 14.38 -2.99
C ASP A 18 13.34 14.59 -3.36
N GLY A 19 12.44 13.75 -2.81
CA GLY A 19 10.99 13.81 -3.05
C GLY A 19 10.53 13.25 -4.41
N LYS A 20 11.44 12.69 -5.22
CA LYS A 20 11.12 12.10 -6.52
C LYS A 20 10.76 10.63 -6.39
N LEU A 21 9.95 10.14 -7.34
CA LEU A 21 9.63 8.71 -7.44
C LEU A 21 10.90 7.88 -7.67
N ASP A 22 11.06 6.82 -6.90
CA ASP A 22 12.13 5.84 -7.07
C ASP A 22 11.71 4.75 -8.06
N VAL A 23 11.98 4.99 -9.34
CA VAL A 23 11.63 4.05 -10.42
C VAL A 23 12.40 2.73 -10.28
N THR A 24 13.63 2.77 -9.75
CA THR A 24 14.43 1.54 -9.51
C THR A 24 13.76 0.66 -8.48
N ARG A 25 13.31 1.26 -7.36
CA ARG A 25 12.57 0.53 -6.33
C ARG A 25 11.22 0.04 -6.83
N MET A 26 10.54 0.85 -7.63
CA MET A 26 9.27 0.48 -8.26
C MET A 26 9.45 -0.73 -9.19
N SER A 27 10.51 -0.75 -10.02
CA SER A 27 10.84 -1.88 -10.89
C SER A 27 11.12 -3.15 -10.07
N ALA A 28 11.95 -3.06 -9.04
CA ALA A 28 12.26 -4.21 -8.17
C ALA A 28 11.01 -4.81 -7.50
N LEU A 29 10.04 -3.96 -7.11
CA LEU A 29 8.76 -4.44 -6.55
C LEU A 29 7.86 -5.07 -7.62
N VAL A 30 7.88 -4.54 -8.84
CA VAL A 30 7.15 -5.12 -9.97
C VAL A 30 7.67 -6.51 -10.29
N ASP A 31 8.99 -6.71 -10.31
CA ASP A 31 9.64 -8.02 -10.51
C ASP A 31 9.14 -9.05 -9.48
N GLN A 32 9.09 -8.66 -8.20
CA GLN A 32 8.62 -9.51 -7.12
C GLN A 32 7.11 -9.81 -7.22
N ILE A 33 6.29 -8.83 -7.61
CA ILE A 33 4.85 -9.03 -7.83
C ILE A 33 4.62 -9.96 -9.03
N ALA A 34 5.41 -9.83 -10.10
CA ALA A 34 5.37 -10.74 -11.23
C ALA A 34 5.74 -12.17 -10.81
N TRP A 35 6.76 -12.32 -9.95
CA TRP A 35 7.10 -13.61 -9.37
C TRP A 35 5.94 -14.23 -8.56
N LEU A 36 5.27 -13.43 -7.68
CA LEU A 36 4.09 -13.89 -6.92
C LEU A 36 3.00 -14.41 -7.85
N ARG A 37 2.71 -13.71 -8.93
CA ARG A 37 1.70 -14.12 -9.91
C ARG A 37 2.07 -15.43 -10.62
N ASN A 38 3.34 -15.65 -10.88
CA ASN A 38 3.85 -16.92 -11.44
C ASN A 38 3.73 -18.10 -10.45
N GLN A 39 3.55 -17.82 -9.14
CA GLN A 39 3.22 -18.81 -8.10
C GLN A 39 1.70 -19.03 -7.94
N ASP A 40 0.90 -18.63 -8.92
CA ASP A 40 -0.58 -18.75 -8.90
C ASP A 40 -1.23 -17.94 -7.76
N ILE A 41 -0.61 -16.82 -7.36
CA ILE A 41 -1.11 -15.91 -6.35
C ILE A 41 -1.79 -14.72 -7.04
N GLU A 42 -3.04 -14.45 -6.70
CA GLU A 42 -3.74 -13.23 -7.11
C GLU A 42 -3.21 -12.04 -6.30
N VAL A 43 -2.75 -10.99 -6.98
CA VAL A 43 -2.24 -9.78 -6.32
C VAL A 43 -3.12 -8.59 -6.66
N ILE A 44 -3.47 -7.81 -5.63
CA ILE A 44 -4.05 -6.46 -5.75
C ILE A 44 -3.02 -5.49 -5.20
N LEU A 45 -2.58 -4.54 -6.01
CA LEU A 45 -1.59 -3.54 -5.61
C LEU A 45 -2.28 -2.25 -5.16
N VAL A 46 -2.06 -1.82 -3.91
CA VAL A 46 -2.46 -0.49 -3.42
C VAL A 46 -1.22 0.38 -3.38
N THR A 47 -1.19 1.43 -4.21
CA THR A 47 0.00 2.25 -4.41
C THR A 47 -0.19 3.67 -3.87
N SER A 48 0.92 4.34 -3.63
CA SER A 48 1.05 5.78 -3.38
C SER A 48 1.94 6.41 -4.47
N GLY A 49 2.17 7.72 -4.39
CA GLY A 49 3.17 8.39 -5.23
C GLY A 49 2.61 9.29 -6.33
N ALA A 50 1.29 9.37 -6.52
CA ALA A 50 0.69 10.24 -7.54
C ALA A 50 1.09 11.71 -7.35
N VAL A 51 0.96 12.26 -6.14
CA VAL A 51 1.36 13.64 -5.83
C VAL A 51 2.86 13.87 -6.08
N ALA A 52 3.73 12.93 -5.71
CA ALA A 52 5.17 13.02 -5.96
C ALA A 52 5.49 13.02 -7.47
N CYS A 53 4.79 12.20 -8.26
CA CYS A 53 4.87 12.22 -9.72
C CYS A 53 4.47 13.59 -10.29
N GLY A 54 3.35 14.14 -9.86
CA GLY A 54 2.85 15.41 -10.38
C GLY A 54 3.72 16.61 -10.03
N ARG A 55 4.29 16.64 -8.82
CA ARG A 55 5.26 17.69 -8.42
C ARG A 55 6.51 17.73 -9.29
N ARG A 56 6.87 16.61 -9.90
CA ARG A 56 8.00 16.54 -10.84
C ARG A 56 7.64 17.08 -12.22
N GLU A 57 6.41 16.91 -12.65
CA GLU A 57 5.94 17.26 -14.00
C GLU A 57 5.56 18.76 -14.11
N LEU A 58 5.23 19.39 -12.98
CA LEU A 58 4.72 20.77 -12.97
C LEU A 58 5.56 21.69 -12.08
N THR A 59 5.88 22.86 -12.62
CA THR A 59 6.29 24.04 -11.84
C THR A 59 5.09 24.97 -11.70
N VAL A 60 4.78 25.38 -10.47
CA VAL A 60 3.65 26.28 -10.17
C VAL A 60 4.20 27.61 -9.71
N ASP A 61 3.82 28.69 -10.40
CA ASP A 61 4.37 30.03 -10.20
C ASP A 61 3.66 30.85 -9.10
N HIS A 62 2.62 30.28 -8.49
CA HIS A 62 1.83 30.92 -7.42
C HIS A 62 1.63 29.96 -6.23
N SER A 63 1.27 30.53 -5.08
CA SER A 63 0.99 29.73 -3.90
C SER A 63 -0.36 29.00 -4.04
N LEU A 64 -0.33 27.69 -3.82
CA LEU A 64 -1.49 26.83 -3.71
C LEU A 64 -1.68 26.42 -2.24
N ASP A 65 -2.92 26.30 -1.80
CA ASP A 65 -3.19 25.66 -0.51
C ASP A 65 -2.93 24.15 -0.56
N SER A 66 -3.04 23.48 0.58
CA SER A 66 -2.72 22.06 0.68
C SER A 66 -3.67 21.14 -0.12
N VAL A 67 -4.93 21.55 -0.28
CA VAL A 67 -5.95 20.82 -1.06
C VAL A 67 -5.69 21.00 -2.55
N GLU A 68 -5.51 22.25 -2.99
CA GLU A 68 -5.21 22.60 -4.37
C GLU A 68 -3.94 21.90 -4.86
N GLN A 69 -2.85 21.95 -4.06
CA GLN A 69 -1.61 21.25 -4.38
C GLN A 69 -1.84 19.75 -4.58
N ARG A 70 -2.59 19.14 -3.67
CA ARG A 70 -2.88 17.72 -3.73
C ARG A 70 -3.71 17.35 -4.96
N GLN A 71 -4.79 18.09 -5.22
CA GLN A 71 -5.65 17.86 -6.38
C GLN A 71 -4.88 18.04 -7.69
N LEU A 72 -4.16 19.15 -7.84
CA LEU A 72 -3.40 19.42 -9.06
C LEU A 72 -2.31 18.37 -9.31
N PHE A 73 -1.47 18.12 -8.29
CA PHE A 73 -0.35 17.19 -8.49
C PHE A 73 -0.80 15.74 -8.61
N SER A 74 -1.87 15.34 -7.93
CA SER A 74 -2.41 13.99 -8.12
C SER A 74 -3.07 13.82 -9.49
N ALA A 75 -3.81 14.82 -9.98
CA ALA A 75 -4.45 14.77 -11.29
C ALA A 75 -3.43 14.53 -12.41
N VAL A 76 -2.30 15.26 -12.37
CA VAL A 76 -1.22 15.09 -13.36
C VAL A 76 -0.40 13.83 -13.08
N GLY A 77 -0.07 13.61 -11.82
CA GLY A 77 0.86 12.55 -11.43
C GLY A 77 0.27 11.15 -11.50
N GLN A 78 -1.05 11.00 -11.34
CA GLN A 78 -1.70 9.69 -11.40
C GLN A 78 -1.56 9.06 -12.79
N GLY A 79 -1.73 9.84 -13.86
CA GLY A 79 -1.53 9.35 -15.23
C GLY A 79 -0.10 8.87 -15.46
N LYS A 80 0.88 9.60 -14.91
CA LYS A 80 2.30 9.22 -15.00
C LYS A 80 2.60 7.95 -14.19
N LEU A 81 2.10 7.88 -12.97
CA LEU A 81 2.30 6.74 -12.08
C LEU A 81 1.76 5.44 -12.69
N ILE A 82 0.52 5.47 -13.20
CA ILE A 82 -0.07 4.27 -13.80
C ILE A 82 0.62 3.90 -15.12
N GLY A 83 1.07 4.88 -15.90
CA GLY A 83 1.85 4.64 -17.11
C GLY A 83 3.17 3.91 -16.81
N LEU A 84 3.89 4.31 -15.76
CA LEU A 84 5.11 3.62 -15.32
C LEU A 84 4.82 2.17 -14.90
N TYR A 85 3.77 1.93 -14.11
CA TYR A 85 3.39 0.56 -13.76
C TYR A 85 3.00 -0.25 -14.99
N TYR A 86 2.25 0.33 -15.93
CA TYR A 86 1.88 -0.33 -17.18
C TYR A 86 3.12 -0.76 -17.97
N ASP A 87 4.09 0.12 -18.14
CA ASP A 87 5.32 -0.17 -18.89
C ASP A 87 6.15 -1.26 -18.19
N LEU A 88 6.31 -1.20 -16.87
CA LEU A 88 7.08 -2.18 -16.10
C LEU A 88 6.41 -3.56 -16.11
N PHE A 89 5.10 -3.66 -15.85
CA PHE A 89 4.39 -4.94 -15.84
C PHE A 89 4.28 -5.57 -17.23
N ARG A 90 4.24 -4.75 -18.28
CA ARG A 90 4.20 -5.23 -19.68
C ARG A 90 5.41 -6.09 -20.04
N GLU A 91 6.59 -5.84 -19.46
CA GLU A 91 7.79 -6.65 -19.68
C GLU A 91 7.60 -8.11 -19.19
N PHE A 92 6.67 -8.34 -18.28
CA PHE A 92 6.28 -9.67 -17.78
C PHE A 92 5.00 -10.22 -18.43
N GLY A 93 4.46 -9.54 -19.44
CA GLY A 93 3.17 -9.92 -20.04
C GLY A 93 1.96 -9.74 -19.13
N ILE A 94 2.09 -8.95 -18.07
CA ILE A 94 1.03 -8.71 -17.09
C ILE A 94 0.23 -7.46 -17.48
N HIS A 95 -1.07 -7.64 -17.69
CA HIS A 95 -1.99 -6.53 -17.87
C HIS A 95 -2.35 -5.92 -16.51
N VAL A 96 -2.39 -4.59 -16.45
CA VAL A 96 -2.80 -3.86 -15.26
C VAL A 96 -4.05 -3.03 -15.53
N GLY A 97 -4.85 -2.81 -14.50
CA GLY A 97 -6.01 -1.94 -14.58
C GLY A 97 -6.07 -0.98 -13.39
N GLN A 98 -6.33 0.29 -13.66
CA GLN A 98 -6.44 1.31 -12.64
C GLN A 98 -7.80 1.28 -11.95
N VAL A 99 -7.79 1.36 -10.62
CA VAL A 99 -8.98 1.56 -9.79
C VAL A 99 -8.76 2.77 -8.89
N LEU A 100 -9.46 3.86 -9.15
CA LEU A 100 -9.47 5.03 -8.26
C LEU A 100 -10.72 4.98 -7.38
N THR A 101 -10.53 5.18 -6.08
CA THR A 101 -11.60 5.00 -5.11
C THR A 101 -11.61 6.11 -4.05
N MET A 102 -12.76 6.28 -3.41
CA MET A 102 -12.99 7.21 -2.30
C MET A 102 -13.53 6.43 -1.10
N LYS A 103 -13.44 7.02 0.08
CA LYS A 103 -13.93 6.42 1.33
C LYS A 103 -15.42 6.03 1.26
N GLU A 104 -16.22 6.82 0.58
CA GLU A 104 -17.65 6.57 0.37
C GLU A 104 -17.93 5.27 -0.39
N ASN A 105 -17.02 4.85 -1.27
CA ASN A 105 -17.17 3.61 -2.05
C ASN A 105 -17.11 2.34 -1.19
N PHE A 106 -16.69 2.46 0.08
CA PHE A 106 -16.65 1.35 1.05
C PHE A 106 -17.88 1.29 1.95
N SER A 107 -18.80 2.24 1.84
CA SER A 107 -20.12 2.13 2.49
C SER A 107 -20.94 1.04 1.80
N ALA A 108 -21.72 0.29 2.58
CA ALA A 108 -22.58 -0.75 2.03
C ALA A 108 -23.57 -0.14 1.03
N GLY A 109 -23.49 -0.55 -0.24
CA GLY A 109 -24.32 0.02 -1.29
C GLY A 109 -23.94 -0.46 -2.69
N GLU A 110 -24.48 0.22 -3.69
CA GLU A 110 -24.26 -0.11 -5.10
C GLU A 110 -22.80 0.13 -5.51
N GLN A 111 -22.19 1.23 -5.09
CA GLN A 111 -20.81 1.57 -5.40
C GLN A 111 -19.83 0.50 -4.87
N TYR A 112 -20.05 0.03 -3.65
CA TYR A 112 -19.26 -1.07 -3.06
C TYR A 112 -19.36 -2.34 -3.92
N ARG A 113 -20.58 -2.73 -4.30
CA ARG A 113 -20.80 -3.94 -5.14
C ARG A 113 -20.14 -3.81 -6.50
N ASN A 114 -20.29 -2.65 -7.15
CA ASN A 114 -19.73 -2.38 -8.47
C ASN A 114 -18.20 -2.39 -8.45
N GLN A 115 -17.59 -1.75 -7.47
CA GLN A 115 -16.13 -1.74 -7.31
C GLN A 115 -15.59 -3.15 -7.06
N ARG A 116 -16.23 -3.91 -6.17
CA ARG A 116 -15.87 -5.30 -5.90
C ARG A 116 -16.03 -6.16 -7.17
N ALA A 117 -17.15 -6.03 -7.89
CA ALA A 117 -17.41 -6.77 -9.13
C ALA A 117 -16.35 -6.45 -10.20
N CYS A 118 -16.00 -5.18 -10.38
CA CYS A 118 -14.97 -4.75 -11.31
C CYS A 118 -13.62 -5.43 -11.02
N MET A 119 -13.13 -5.33 -9.77
CA MET A 119 -11.86 -5.96 -9.39
C MET A 119 -11.92 -7.50 -9.49
N THR A 120 -13.08 -8.10 -9.22
CA THR A 120 -13.26 -9.55 -9.38
C THR A 120 -13.09 -9.95 -10.84
N VAL A 121 -13.78 -9.26 -11.76
CA VAL A 121 -13.66 -9.51 -13.22
C VAL A 121 -12.23 -9.26 -13.70
N MET A 122 -11.54 -8.25 -13.18
CA MET A 122 -10.13 -8.02 -13.52
C MET A 122 -9.27 -9.25 -13.15
N LEU A 123 -9.38 -9.74 -11.91
CA LEU A 123 -8.62 -10.91 -11.44
C LEU A 123 -8.97 -12.19 -12.23
N GLU A 124 -10.25 -12.40 -12.55
CA GLU A 124 -10.72 -13.53 -13.36
C GLU A 124 -10.16 -13.52 -14.79
N ASN A 125 -9.76 -12.33 -15.29
CA ASN A 125 -9.15 -12.15 -16.61
C ASN A 125 -7.64 -11.86 -16.55
N ASP A 126 -6.98 -12.27 -15.47
CA ASP A 126 -5.53 -12.10 -15.24
C ASP A 126 -5.04 -10.64 -15.32
N VAL A 127 -5.93 -9.67 -15.12
CA VAL A 127 -5.57 -8.25 -14.99
C VAL A 127 -5.29 -7.92 -13.54
N LEU A 128 -4.12 -7.33 -13.26
CA LEU A 128 -3.71 -6.91 -11.93
C LEU A 128 -4.35 -5.55 -11.58
N PRO A 129 -5.21 -5.46 -10.54
CA PRO A 129 -5.77 -4.19 -10.11
C PRO A 129 -4.70 -3.34 -9.42
N ILE A 130 -4.53 -2.09 -9.87
CA ILE A 130 -3.72 -1.07 -9.20
C ILE A 130 -4.65 -0.03 -8.62
N VAL A 131 -4.76 -0.02 -7.31
CA VAL A 131 -5.70 0.81 -6.56
C VAL A 131 -4.99 2.01 -5.97
N ASN A 132 -5.61 3.17 -6.05
CA ASN A 132 -5.19 4.38 -5.35
C ASN A 132 -6.40 5.21 -4.91
N GLU A 133 -6.19 6.14 -3.97
CA GLU A 133 -7.20 7.14 -3.65
C GLU A 133 -7.45 8.07 -4.85
N ASN A 134 -8.69 8.47 -5.06
CA ASN A 134 -9.04 9.49 -6.04
C ASN A 134 -8.82 10.89 -5.42
N ASP A 135 -7.57 11.30 -5.32
CA ASP A 135 -7.15 12.56 -4.72
C ASP A 135 -7.72 13.81 -5.41
N THR A 136 -8.27 13.70 -6.61
CA THR A 136 -8.84 14.83 -7.34
C THR A 136 -10.20 15.24 -6.81
N VAL A 137 -10.96 14.31 -6.25
CA VAL A 137 -12.31 14.54 -5.69
C VAL A 137 -12.40 14.24 -4.20
N SER A 138 -11.45 13.46 -3.67
CA SER A 138 -11.36 13.13 -2.26
C SER A 138 -10.68 14.27 -1.50
N VAL A 139 -11.47 15.14 -0.89
CA VAL A 139 -10.99 16.31 -0.14
C VAL A 139 -11.53 16.30 1.28
N THR A 140 -10.70 16.76 2.22
CA THR A 140 -11.04 16.93 3.64
C THR A 140 -11.66 15.70 4.30
N GLU A 141 -12.94 15.72 4.59
CA GLU A 141 -13.68 14.71 5.35
C GLU A 141 -13.91 13.41 4.57
N LEU A 142 -13.82 13.46 3.22
CA LEU A 142 -14.01 12.32 2.32
C LEU A 142 -12.72 11.52 2.08
N MET A 143 -11.63 11.94 2.68
CA MET A 143 -10.32 11.31 2.50
C MET A 143 -10.17 10.07 3.38
N PHE A 144 -9.41 9.10 2.87
CA PHE A 144 -8.80 8.12 3.76
C PHE A 144 -7.78 8.82 4.66
N THR A 145 -7.54 8.28 5.85
CA THR A 145 -6.43 8.72 6.69
C THR A 145 -5.12 8.61 5.93
N ASP A 146 -4.95 7.48 5.23
CA ASP A 146 -3.86 7.18 4.30
C ASP A 146 -4.18 5.93 3.46
N ASN A 147 -3.24 5.53 2.61
CA ASN A 147 -3.38 4.31 1.81
C ASN A 147 -3.21 3.01 2.63
N ASP A 148 -2.81 3.05 3.89
CA ASP A 148 -2.86 1.87 4.78
C ASP A 148 -4.33 1.54 5.08
N GLU A 149 -5.15 2.53 5.50
CA GLU A 149 -6.60 2.37 5.69
C GLU A 149 -7.27 1.86 4.42
N LEU A 150 -6.98 2.49 3.26
CA LEU A 150 -7.50 2.04 1.96
C LEU A 150 -7.18 0.58 1.70
N SER A 151 -5.93 0.16 1.93
CA SER A 151 -5.50 -1.22 1.66
C SER A 151 -6.21 -2.24 2.56
N GLY A 152 -6.47 -1.88 3.81
CA GLY A 152 -7.26 -2.70 4.74
C GLY A 152 -8.71 -2.89 4.27
N LEU A 153 -9.33 -1.82 3.80
CA LEU A 153 -10.69 -1.87 3.25
C LEU A 153 -10.76 -2.70 1.96
N ILE A 154 -9.75 -2.60 1.08
CA ILE A 154 -9.62 -3.43 -0.12
C ILE A 154 -9.44 -4.90 0.26
N ALA A 155 -8.58 -5.22 1.24
CA ALA A 155 -8.36 -6.59 1.69
C ALA A 155 -9.67 -7.23 2.20
N GLN A 156 -10.44 -6.50 2.99
CA GLN A 156 -11.75 -6.96 3.49
C GLN A 156 -12.77 -7.10 2.36
N MET A 157 -12.89 -6.10 1.46
CA MET A 157 -13.82 -6.12 0.32
C MET A 157 -13.57 -7.31 -0.58
N MET A 158 -12.31 -7.60 -0.87
CA MET A 158 -11.90 -8.65 -1.80
C MET A 158 -11.69 -10.00 -1.12
N LYS A 159 -11.90 -10.09 0.21
CA LYS A 159 -11.69 -11.29 1.02
C LYS A 159 -10.30 -11.88 0.76
N ALA A 160 -9.28 -11.04 0.91
CA ALA A 160 -7.90 -11.46 0.73
C ALA A 160 -7.48 -12.43 1.85
N ASP A 161 -6.58 -13.35 1.53
CA ASP A 161 -5.97 -14.24 2.53
C ASP A 161 -4.95 -13.48 3.39
N SER A 162 -4.28 -12.49 2.78
CA SER A 162 -3.34 -11.65 3.50
C SER A 162 -3.22 -10.23 2.93
N LEU A 163 -2.82 -9.30 3.83
CA LEU A 163 -2.45 -7.93 3.52
C LEU A 163 -0.97 -7.73 3.89
N ILE A 164 -0.15 -7.28 2.93
CA ILE A 164 1.24 -6.91 3.17
C ILE A 164 1.37 -5.39 3.10
N LEU A 165 1.74 -4.77 4.23
CA LEU A 165 1.99 -3.33 4.35
C LEU A 165 3.49 -3.07 4.25
N LEU A 166 3.96 -2.63 3.08
CA LEU A 166 5.35 -2.26 2.88
C LEU A 166 5.62 -0.85 3.42
N SER A 167 6.60 -0.77 4.31
CA SER A 167 7.08 0.43 5.00
C SER A 167 8.58 0.65 4.71
N ASN A 168 9.18 1.67 5.28
CA ASN A 168 10.63 1.91 5.27
C ASN A 168 11.35 1.36 6.51
N ILE A 169 10.66 0.61 7.36
CA ILE A 169 11.22 -0.12 8.51
C ILE A 169 10.67 -1.54 8.54
N ASP A 170 11.39 -2.45 9.22
CA ASP A 170 11.12 -3.89 9.16
C ASP A 170 9.78 -4.32 9.78
N GLY A 171 9.22 -3.50 10.67
CA GLY A 171 7.97 -3.80 11.35
C GLY A 171 7.76 -2.90 12.56
N ILE A 172 7.05 -3.39 13.57
CA ILE A 172 6.81 -2.69 14.83
C ILE A 172 7.93 -3.05 15.81
N TYR A 173 8.53 -2.01 16.43
CA TYR A 173 9.58 -2.16 17.42
C TYR A 173 9.08 -1.80 18.82
N THR A 174 9.73 -2.32 19.85
CA THR A 174 9.45 -2.00 21.26
C THR A 174 9.84 -0.57 21.65
N GLY A 175 10.56 0.14 20.75
CA GLY A 175 11.01 1.53 20.89
C GLY A 175 11.35 2.14 19.54
N HIS A 176 12.25 3.14 19.51
CA HIS A 176 12.71 3.72 18.23
C HIS A 176 13.59 2.70 17.49
N PRO A 177 13.41 2.50 16.15
CA PRO A 177 14.18 1.50 15.39
C PRO A 177 15.70 1.69 15.46
N ASP A 178 16.19 2.94 15.62
CA ASP A 178 17.61 3.25 15.74
C ASP A 178 18.17 3.08 17.16
N ASP A 179 17.31 2.76 18.14
CA ASP A 179 17.75 2.47 19.51
C ASP A 179 18.21 1.00 19.59
N PRO A 180 19.49 0.72 19.94
CA PRO A 180 20.00 -0.64 20.06
C PRO A 180 19.27 -1.52 21.07
N SER A 181 18.53 -0.93 22.01
CA SER A 181 17.71 -1.65 22.99
C SER A 181 16.32 -2.02 22.46
N SER A 182 15.94 -1.52 21.28
CA SER A 182 14.65 -1.80 20.67
C SER A 182 14.67 -3.13 19.95
N GLU A 183 13.65 -3.94 20.19
CA GLU A 183 13.49 -5.24 19.56
C GLU A 183 12.33 -5.22 18.59
N LEU A 184 12.47 -5.93 17.46
CA LEU A 184 11.40 -6.13 16.49
C LEU A 184 10.34 -7.08 17.07
N ILE A 185 9.09 -6.63 17.14
CA ILE A 185 7.94 -7.45 17.53
C ILE A 185 7.59 -8.32 16.33
N LYS A 186 7.98 -9.59 16.37
CA LYS A 186 7.79 -10.51 15.23
C LYS A 186 6.34 -10.91 15.04
N THR A 187 5.63 -11.18 16.13
CA THR A 187 4.27 -11.75 16.08
C THR A 187 3.31 -10.99 16.99
N VAL A 188 2.14 -10.70 16.49
CA VAL A 188 1.05 -10.04 17.22
C VAL A 188 -0.17 -10.95 17.24
N ALA A 189 -0.50 -11.49 18.40
CA ALA A 189 -1.70 -12.31 18.60
C ALA A 189 -2.96 -11.42 18.55
N PRO A 190 -4.14 -12.00 18.24
CA PRO A 190 -5.41 -11.27 18.30
C PRO A 190 -5.61 -10.56 19.66
N CYS A 191 -6.21 -9.38 19.62
CA CYS A 191 -6.46 -8.54 20.79
C CYS A 191 -5.22 -8.06 21.56
N THR A 192 -4.02 -8.16 21.00
CA THR A 192 -2.80 -7.60 21.61
C THR A 192 -2.76 -6.09 21.44
N ASP A 193 -2.66 -5.35 22.54
CA ASP A 193 -2.50 -3.89 22.51
C ASP A 193 -1.01 -3.50 22.47
N LEU A 194 -0.60 -2.90 21.36
CA LEU A 194 0.75 -2.36 21.13
C LEU A 194 0.81 -0.83 21.25
N SER A 195 -0.25 -0.15 21.67
CA SER A 195 -0.33 1.32 21.70
C SER A 195 0.83 1.96 22.46
N LYS A 196 1.35 1.29 23.50
CA LYS A 196 2.50 1.77 24.29
C LYS A 196 3.82 1.86 23.52
N TYR A 197 3.96 1.11 22.42
CA TYR A 197 5.16 1.08 21.58
C TYR A 197 5.05 2.01 20.36
N ILE A 198 3.85 2.52 20.09
CA ILE A 198 3.56 3.26 18.87
C ILE A 198 3.51 4.74 19.17
N LYS A 199 4.58 5.46 18.74
CA LYS A 199 4.61 6.92 18.81
C LYS A 199 3.74 7.55 17.72
N THR A 200 3.11 8.68 18.04
CA THR A 200 2.25 9.46 17.13
C THR A 200 3.04 10.30 16.11
N GLU A 201 4.26 9.95 15.81
CA GLU A 201 5.09 10.69 14.85
C GLU A 201 4.61 10.47 13.41
N LYS A 202 4.44 11.58 12.68
CA LYS A 202 4.05 11.54 11.26
C LYS A 202 5.24 11.19 10.39
N SER A 203 5.00 10.43 9.30
CA SER A 203 6.03 10.11 8.32
C SER A 203 6.49 11.33 7.52
N ALA A 204 7.75 11.36 7.06
CA ALA A 204 8.34 12.49 6.33
C ALA A 204 7.66 12.78 4.97
N PHE A 205 7.18 11.75 4.27
CA PHE A 205 6.65 11.85 2.90
C PHE A 205 5.22 11.30 2.73
N GLY A 206 4.47 11.08 3.81
CA GLY A 206 3.12 10.53 3.73
C GLY A 206 2.24 10.95 4.89
N ARG A 207 0.92 10.72 4.77
CA ARG A 207 -0.05 10.97 5.84
C ARG A 207 -0.02 9.89 6.92
N GLY A 208 0.42 8.65 6.56
CA GLY A 208 0.48 7.50 7.44
C GLY A 208 1.80 7.41 8.21
N GLY A 209 1.71 6.89 9.42
CA GLY A 209 2.84 6.53 10.27
C GLY A 209 2.67 5.11 10.81
N MET A 210 3.47 4.71 11.80
CA MET A 210 3.31 3.39 12.42
C MET A 210 1.95 3.24 13.12
N HIS A 211 1.39 4.33 13.65
CA HIS A 211 0.05 4.34 14.24
C HIS A 211 -1.03 3.90 13.24
N SER A 212 -1.03 4.45 12.02
CA SER A 212 -1.98 4.08 10.98
C SER A 212 -1.83 2.61 10.57
N LYS A 213 -0.58 2.14 10.37
CA LYS A 213 -0.30 0.75 10.03
C LYS A 213 -0.80 -0.22 11.09
N TYR A 214 -0.50 0.06 12.35
CA TYR A 214 -0.98 -0.77 13.47
C TYR A 214 -2.50 -0.80 13.53
N HIS A 215 -3.16 0.37 13.44
CA HIS A 215 -4.62 0.44 13.49
C HIS A 215 -5.26 -0.34 12.33
N THR A 216 -4.74 -0.16 11.13
CA THR A 216 -5.19 -0.92 9.94
C THR A 216 -4.94 -2.41 10.12
N ALA A 217 -3.74 -2.81 10.56
CA ALA A 217 -3.39 -4.22 10.76
C ALA A 217 -4.30 -4.88 11.80
N SER A 218 -4.56 -4.22 12.94
CA SER A 218 -5.46 -4.73 13.98
C SER A 218 -6.90 -4.88 13.52
N ASN A 219 -7.41 -3.92 12.73
CA ASN A 219 -8.77 -3.99 12.17
C ASN A 219 -8.90 -5.13 11.14
N VAL A 220 -7.91 -5.30 10.30
CA VAL A 220 -7.89 -6.35 9.26
C VAL A 220 -7.70 -7.73 9.89
N GLN A 221 -6.82 -7.85 10.90
CA GLN A 221 -6.67 -9.05 11.72
C GLN A 221 -7.99 -9.46 12.39
N SER A 222 -8.72 -8.50 12.95
CA SER A 222 -10.04 -8.73 13.57
C SER A 222 -11.10 -9.22 12.58
N ALA A 223 -10.91 -8.94 11.30
CA ALA A 223 -11.74 -9.47 10.22
C ALA A 223 -11.30 -10.86 9.73
N GLY A 224 -10.32 -11.49 10.38
CA GLY A 224 -9.83 -12.84 10.05
C GLY A 224 -8.87 -12.85 8.85
N ILE A 225 -8.20 -11.74 8.55
CA ILE A 225 -7.23 -11.63 7.47
C ILE A 225 -5.83 -11.47 8.09
N HIS A 226 -4.89 -12.28 7.63
CA HIS A 226 -3.50 -12.23 8.03
C HIS A 226 -2.83 -10.92 7.56
N VAL A 227 -2.08 -10.24 8.42
CA VAL A 227 -1.40 -8.98 8.05
C VAL A 227 0.09 -9.06 8.34
N ILE A 228 0.89 -8.56 7.41
CA ILE A 228 2.34 -8.45 7.53
C ILE A 228 2.72 -6.97 7.37
N ILE A 229 3.57 -6.46 8.26
CA ILE A 229 4.25 -5.18 8.11
C ILE A 229 5.73 -5.48 7.88
N ALA A 230 6.28 -5.03 6.75
CA ALA A 230 7.66 -5.32 6.35
C ALA A 230 8.33 -4.14 5.66
N ASN A 231 9.64 -4.21 5.50
CA ASN A 231 10.46 -3.16 4.90
C ASN A 231 10.52 -3.32 3.37
N GLY A 232 9.75 -2.51 2.65
CA GLY A 232 9.72 -2.47 1.19
C GLY A 232 10.99 -1.94 0.53
N THR A 233 11.99 -1.48 1.31
CA THR A 233 13.30 -1.08 0.78
C THR A 233 14.29 -2.24 0.73
N ARG A 234 13.98 -3.38 1.34
CA ARG A 234 14.77 -4.61 1.23
C ARG A 234 14.61 -5.22 -0.16
N ASP A 235 15.71 -5.80 -0.65
CA ASP A 235 15.66 -6.57 -1.88
C ASP A 235 14.86 -7.85 -1.63
N ASP A 236 14.11 -8.30 -2.64
CA ASP A 236 13.31 -9.52 -2.67
C ASP A 236 12.32 -9.72 -1.51
N ILE A 237 11.94 -8.62 -0.83
CA ILE A 237 11.12 -8.68 0.39
C ILE A 237 9.83 -9.48 0.22
N LEU A 238 9.10 -9.30 -0.90
CA LEU A 238 7.84 -10.04 -1.13
C LEU A 238 8.08 -11.52 -1.40
N ILE A 239 9.19 -11.87 -2.03
CA ILE A 239 9.60 -13.25 -2.29
C ILE A 239 10.02 -13.90 -0.97
N ASP A 240 10.88 -13.24 -0.21
CA ASP A 240 11.39 -13.74 1.06
C ASP A 240 10.30 -13.92 2.12
N LEU A 241 9.27 -13.06 2.15
CA LEU A 241 8.10 -13.23 3.01
C LEU A 241 7.29 -14.48 2.70
N ILE A 242 7.36 -15.01 1.48
CA ILE A 242 6.68 -16.25 1.07
C ILE A 242 7.58 -17.46 1.23
N GLU A 243 8.86 -17.37 0.82
CA GLU A 243 9.77 -18.50 0.79
C GLU A 243 10.52 -18.71 2.11
N LYS A 244 10.83 -17.63 2.83
CA LYS A 244 11.71 -17.64 4.01
C LYS A 244 11.18 -16.77 5.15
N PRO A 245 9.90 -16.85 5.52
CA PRO A 245 9.28 -15.93 6.49
C PRO A 245 10.04 -15.90 7.83
N GLU A 246 10.50 -17.04 8.33
CA GLU A 246 11.20 -17.14 9.63
C GLU A 246 12.50 -16.33 9.71
N SER A 247 13.20 -16.16 8.58
CA SER A 247 14.48 -15.42 8.50
C SER A 247 14.31 -13.98 8.01
N THR A 248 13.15 -13.63 7.50
CA THR A 248 12.85 -12.30 6.96
C THR A 248 12.32 -11.39 8.09
N PRO A 249 12.98 -10.26 8.39
CA PRO A 249 12.49 -9.34 9.41
C PRO A 249 11.14 -8.74 9.02
N HIS A 250 10.12 -8.95 9.83
CA HIS A 250 8.78 -8.38 9.68
C HIS A 250 7.99 -8.49 10.99
N THR A 251 6.84 -7.82 11.04
CA THR A 251 5.81 -8.02 12.07
C THR A 251 4.61 -8.68 11.45
N GLU A 252 4.20 -9.82 12.00
CA GLU A 252 3.09 -10.64 11.56
C GLU A 252 1.92 -10.57 12.54
N PHE A 253 0.71 -10.27 12.06
CA PHE A 253 -0.54 -10.28 12.81
C PHE A 253 -1.28 -11.58 12.49
N LEU A 254 -1.30 -12.49 13.44
CA LEU A 254 -1.91 -13.82 13.30
C LEU A 254 -3.44 -13.75 13.41
N THR A 255 -4.15 -14.56 12.63
CA THR A 255 -5.62 -14.72 12.67
C THR A 255 -6.03 -15.92 13.51
#